data_3473445d79220972c79b9cdf8293d309
#
_entry.id   3473445d79220972c79b9cdf8293d309
#
_cell.length_a   1.000
_cell.length_b   1.000
_cell.length_c   1.000
_cell.angle_alpha   90.00
_cell.angle_beta   90.00
_cell.angle_gamma   90.00
#
_symmetry.space_group_name_H-M   'P 1'
#
loop_
_entity.id
_entity.type
_entity.pdbx_description
1 polymer ?
#
loop_
_entity_poly.entity_id
_entity_poly.type
_entity_poly.pdbx_seq_one_letter_code
_entity_poly.pdbx_strand_id
1 'polypeptide(L)'
;MTVSLKGLGAITLFVEDLERSKSFYQDVFGLRMIFEDGDSAAFDFENTIINLLRIPAARALIEPGAVAAREAGSRSQLTIWVDDADAACAELDACCVELLNGPMDREWGVRTACFTDPAGNVWEIAQRLSRAEES
;
A
#
# COMPACT_ATOMS: atom_id res chain seq x y z
N MET A 1 23.20 5.36 -22.08
CA MET A 1 22.80 6.63 -21.51
C MET A 1 21.59 6.45 -20.59
N THR A 2 21.50 7.26 -19.58
CA THR A 2 20.43 7.17 -18.61
C THR A 2 19.68 8.50 -18.49
N VAL A 3 18.46 8.41 -17.97
CA VAL A 3 17.66 9.59 -17.68
C VAL A 3 18.01 10.09 -16.27
N SER A 4 18.08 11.40 -16.10
CA SER A 4 18.30 11.98 -14.79
C SER A 4 17.02 11.92 -13.97
N LEU A 5 17.08 11.23 -12.85
CA LEU A 5 15.92 11.00 -11.98
C LEU A 5 16.23 11.52 -10.58
N LYS A 6 15.20 11.96 -9.88
CA LYS A 6 15.36 12.47 -8.51
C LYS A 6 14.81 11.51 -7.46
N GLY A 7 13.71 10.91 -7.69
CA GLY A 7 13.10 10.00 -6.71
C GLY A 7 11.62 9.88 -6.97
N LEU A 8 10.96 9.09 -6.14
CA LEU A 8 9.51 8.94 -6.26
C LEU A 8 8.82 10.13 -5.62
N GLY A 9 8.01 10.84 -6.40
CA GLY A 9 7.22 11.95 -5.88
C GLY A 9 5.93 11.47 -5.25
N ALA A 10 5.35 10.42 -5.81
CA ALA A 10 4.11 9.84 -5.30
C ALA A 10 3.90 8.45 -5.87
N ILE A 11 3.12 7.65 -5.15
CA ILE A 11 2.60 6.39 -5.64
C ILE A 11 1.09 6.58 -5.76
N THR A 12 0.55 6.38 -6.96
CA THR A 12 -0.88 6.53 -7.20
C THR A 12 -1.53 5.15 -7.27
N LEU A 13 -2.53 4.95 -6.42
CA LEU A 13 -3.31 3.71 -6.38
C LEU A 13 -4.68 4.01 -6.98
N PHE A 14 -5.10 3.16 -7.92
CA PHE A 14 -6.39 3.32 -8.59
C PHE A 14 -7.47 2.65 -7.75
N VAL A 15 -8.55 3.36 -7.48
CA VAL A 15 -9.59 2.89 -6.57
C VAL A 15 -10.97 3.05 -7.19
N GLU A 16 -11.85 2.09 -6.87
CA GLU A 16 -13.24 2.13 -7.29
C GLU A 16 -14.06 3.01 -6.35
N ASP A 17 -13.88 2.82 -5.05
CA ASP A 17 -14.64 3.55 -4.02
C ASP A 17 -13.68 4.42 -3.24
N LEU A 18 -13.62 5.70 -3.61
CA LEU A 18 -12.68 6.64 -3.00
C LEU A 18 -12.94 6.85 -1.50
N GLU A 19 -14.20 6.98 -1.09
CA GLU A 19 -14.52 7.24 0.32
C GLU A 19 -14.10 6.08 1.20
N ARG A 20 -14.36 4.86 0.77
CA ARG A 20 -13.97 3.67 1.52
C ARG A 20 -12.45 3.54 1.60
N SER A 21 -11.76 3.85 0.51
CA SER A 21 -10.29 3.82 0.49
C SER A 21 -9.71 4.89 1.39
N LYS A 22 -10.28 6.12 1.38
CA LYS A 22 -9.82 7.17 2.27
C LYS A 22 -9.90 6.74 3.72
N SER A 23 -11.04 6.14 4.11
CA SER A 23 -11.22 5.67 5.49
C SER A 23 -10.16 4.65 5.87
N PHE A 24 -9.82 3.75 4.97
CA PHE A 24 -8.78 2.76 5.22
C PHE A 24 -7.43 3.42 5.54
N TYR A 25 -7.00 4.36 4.73
CA TYR A 25 -5.68 4.98 4.93
C TYR A 25 -5.65 5.91 6.14
N GLN A 26 -6.77 6.51 6.49
CA GLN A 26 -6.88 7.32 7.69
C GLN A 26 -6.98 6.47 8.95
N ASP A 27 -7.83 5.45 8.95
CA ASP A 27 -8.18 4.73 10.16
C ASP A 27 -7.28 3.53 10.44
N VAL A 28 -6.81 2.84 9.40
CA VAL A 28 -5.93 1.68 9.57
C VAL A 28 -4.48 2.12 9.61
N PHE A 29 -4.04 2.91 8.62
CA PHE A 29 -2.65 3.36 8.55
C PHE A 29 -2.39 4.62 9.39
N GLY A 30 -3.42 5.34 9.76
CA GLY A 30 -3.25 6.57 10.56
C GLY A 30 -2.54 7.68 9.80
N LEU A 31 -2.64 7.70 8.47
CA LEU A 31 -1.94 8.70 7.67
C LEU A 31 -2.69 10.03 7.65
N ARG A 32 -1.93 11.10 7.55
CA ARG A 32 -2.47 12.44 7.45
C ARG A 32 -2.82 12.74 5.99
N MET A 33 -4.08 13.11 5.75
CA MET A 33 -4.51 13.52 4.41
C MET A 33 -4.03 14.95 4.15
N ILE A 34 -3.35 15.15 3.02
CA ILE A 34 -2.77 16.45 2.67
C ILE A 34 -3.49 17.12 1.51
N PHE A 35 -4.36 16.41 0.83
CA PHE A 35 -5.14 16.94 -0.30
C PHE A 35 -6.33 16.04 -0.56
N GLU A 36 -7.46 16.63 -0.97
CA GLU A 36 -8.58 15.86 -1.50
C GLU A 36 -9.41 16.70 -2.45
N ASP A 37 -10.02 16.04 -3.43
CA ASP A 37 -11.06 16.60 -4.27
C ASP A 37 -12.06 15.50 -4.61
N GLY A 38 -12.92 15.73 -5.59
CA GLY A 38 -13.96 14.74 -5.93
C GLY A 38 -13.45 13.43 -6.51
N ASP A 39 -12.23 13.42 -7.03
CA ASP A 39 -11.66 12.25 -7.71
C ASP A 39 -10.44 11.66 -7.01
N SER A 40 -9.86 12.34 -6.04
CA SER A 40 -8.59 11.91 -5.45
C SER A 40 -8.43 12.33 -3.99
N ALA A 41 -7.50 11.64 -3.33
CA ALA A 41 -7.05 12.01 -1.99
C ALA A 41 -5.58 11.65 -1.87
N ALA A 42 -4.79 12.53 -1.25
CA ALA A 42 -3.36 12.29 -1.08
C ALA A 42 -3.01 12.26 0.40
N PHE A 43 -2.13 11.33 0.75
CA PHE A 43 -1.70 11.10 2.13
C PHE A 43 -0.19 11.19 2.23
N ASP A 44 0.26 11.80 3.31
CA ASP A 44 1.68 11.88 3.62
C ASP A 44 2.16 10.55 4.18
N PHE A 45 3.14 9.93 3.54
CA PHE A 45 3.67 8.64 3.97
C PHE A 45 5.20 8.76 4.04
N GLU A 46 5.67 9.39 5.13
CA GLU A 46 7.10 9.56 5.41
C GLU A 46 7.94 10.01 4.19
N ASN A 47 8.42 9.05 3.41
CA ASN A 47 9.35 9.32 2.31
C ASN A 47 8.67 9.48 0.96
N THR A 48 7.35 9.43 0.90
CA THR A 48 6.61 9.62 -0.36
C THR A 48 5.17 10.04 -0.06
N ILE A 49 4.37 10.13 -1.11
CA ILE A 49 2.95 10.45 -1.01
C ILE A 49 2.18 9.27 -1.58
N ILE A 50 1.13 8.83 -0.87
CA ILE A 50 0.18 7.86 -1.39
C ILE A 50 -1.01 8.66 -1.91
N ASN A 51 -1.25 8.55 -3.21
CA ASN A 51 -2.36 9.24 -3.86
C ASN A 51 -3.40 8.21 -4.27
N LEU A 52 -4.66 8.43 -3.88
CA LEU A 52 -5.77 7.58 -4.30
C LEU A 52 -6.49 8.30 -5.43
N LEU A 53 -6.75 7.59 -6.52
CA LEU A 53 -7.36 8.19 -7.70
C LEU A 53 -8.49 7.30 -8.20
N ARG A 54 -9.68 7.88 -8.35
CA ARG A 54 -10.85 7.15 -8.87
C ARG A 54 -10.59 6.70 -10.31
N ILE A 55 -11.07 5.50 -10.62
CA ILE A 55 -10.84 4.85 -11.92
C ILE A 55 -11.17 5.76 -13.11
N PRO A 56 -12.31 6.47 -13.15
CA PRO A 56 -12.60 7.34 -14.30
C PRO A 56 -11.52 8.40 -14.54
N ALA A 57 -11.01 9.02 -13.47
CA ALA A 57 -9.94 10.00 -13.58
C ALA A 57 -8.61 9.34 -13.93
N ALA A 58 -8.37 8.14 -13.41
CA ALA A 58 -7.16 7.38 -13.74
C ALA A 58 -7.09 7.05 -15.23
N ARG A 59 -8.21 6.65 -15.82
CA ARG A 59 -8.26 6.35 -17.25
C ARG A 59 -7.81 7.51 -18.10
N ALA A 60 -8.30 8.70 -17.78
CA ALA A 60 -7.93 9.90 -18.54
C ALA A 60 -6.43 10.20 -18.40
N LEU A 61 -5.86 9.87 -17.25
CA LEU A 61 -4.48 10.21 -16.94
C LEU A 61 -3.46 9.31 -17.65
N ILE A 62 -3.79 8.04 -17.86
CA ILE A 62 -2.84 7.07 -18.40
C ILE A 62 -3.15 6.62 -19.82
N GLU A 63 -4.23 7.12 -20.45
CA GLU A 63 -4.57 6.68 -21.80
C GLU A 63 -3.45 6.97 -22.79
N PRO A 64 -3.22 6.13 -23.81
CA PRO A 64 -4.07 5.01 -24.21
C PRO A 64 -3.89 3.73 -23.38
N GLY A 65 -3.14 3.77 -22.28
CA GLY A 65 -3.05 2.66 -21.38
C GLY A 65 -4.39 2.38 -20.70
N ALA A 66 -4.61 1.14 -20.31
CA ALA A 66 -5.85 0.72 -19.68
C ALA A 66 -5.66 0.50 -18.18
N VAL A 67 -6.66 0.86 -17.40
CA VAL A 67 -6.68 0.53 -15.97
C VAL A 67 -7.20 -0.90 -15.83
N ALA A 68 -6.42 -1.77 -15.19
CA ALA A 68 -6.84 -3.15 -14.97
C ALA A 68 -8.04 -3.18 -14.01
N ALA A 69 -9.03 -4.02 -14.33
CA ALA A 69 -10.16 -4.23 -13.45
C ALA A 69 -9.71 -5.01 -12.21
N ARG A 70 -10.42 -4.83 -11.10
CA ARG A 70 -10.13 -5.52 -9.85
C ARG A 70 -10.16 -7.05 -10.04
N GLU A 71 -11.07 -7.53 -10.86
CA GLU A 71 -11.25 -8.96 -11.14
C GLU A 71 -10.06 -9.57 -11.88
N ALA A 72 -9.22 -8.74 -12.49
CA ALA A 72 -8.01 -9.21 -13.16
C ALA A 72 -6.94 -9.68 -12.17
N GLY A 73 -7.14 -9.41 -10.89
CA GLY A 73 -6.19 -9.79 -9.84
C GLY A 73 -5.48 -8.59 -9.25
N SER A 74 -4.40 -8.84 -8.52
CA SER A 74 -3.65 -7.77 -7.85
C SER A 74 -2.95 -6.89 -8.86
N ARG A 75 -3.04 -5.58 -8.64
CA ARG A 75 -2.46 -4.58 -9.55
C ARG A 75 -1.07 -4.13 -9.11
N SER A 76 -0.74 -4.34 -7.85
CA SER A 76 0.55 -3.94 -7.30
C SER A 76 0.77 -4.58 -5.93
N GLN A 77 2.01 -4.56 -5.49
CA GLN A 77 2.36 -4.89 -4.11
C GLN A 77 3.34 -3.84 -3.61
N LEU A 78 3.06 -3.32 -2.42
CA LEU A 78 3.89 -2.32 -1.77
C LEU A 78 4.33 -2.87 -0.42
N THR A 79 5.56 -2.61 -0.04
CA THR A 79 6.11 -3.13 1.20
C THR A 79 6.37 -2.00 2.18
N ILE A 80 5.93 -2.19 3.43
CA ILE A 80 6.17 -1.26 4.53
C ILE A 80 7.09 -1.95 5.54
N TRP A 81 8.17 -1.28 5.90
CA TRP A 81 9.03 -1.77 6.97
C TRP A 81 8.39 -1.53 8.32
N VAL A 82 8.42 -2.53 9.19
CA VAL A 82 7.93 -2.44 10.56
C VAL A 82 8.99 -3.00 11.50
N ASP A 83 8.94 -2.56 12.75
CA ASP A 83 9.88 -3.07 13.76
C ASP A 83 9.49 -4.44 14.28
N ASP A 84 8.19 -4.73 14.33
CA ASP A 84 7.66 -5.98 14.88
C ASP A 84 6.47 -6.43 14.04
N ALA A 85 6.69 -7.42 13.19
CA ALA A 85 5.65 -7.92 12.29
C ALA A 85 4.48 -8.54 13.06
N ASP A 86 4.76 -9.25 14.15
CA ASP A 86 3.69 -9.88 14.93
C ASP A 86 2.78 -8.82 15.57
N ALA A 87 3.39 -7.76 16.11
CA ALA A 87 2.63 -6.66 16.69
C ALA A 87 1.80 -5.94 15.63
N ALA A 88 2.39 -5.70 14.45
CA ALA A 88 1.67 -5.07 13.35
C ALA A 88 0.48 -5.92 12.90
N CYS A 89 0.64 -7.23 12.83
CA CYS A 89 -0.46 -8.13 12.48
C CYS A 89 -1.58 -8.08 13.53
N ALA A 90 -1.23 -7.98 14.81
CA ALA A 90 -2.24 -7.84 15.86
C ALA A 90 -3.01 -6.52 15.74
N GLU A 91 -2.31 -5.45 15.39
CA GLU A 91 -2.95 -4.15 15.16
C GLU A 91 -3.88 -4.18 13.95
N LEU A 92 -3.44 -4.84 12.87
CA LEU A 92 -4.29 -5.00 11.69
C LEU A 92 -5.55 -5.80 12.02
N ASP A 93 -5.41 -6.87 12.80
CA ASP A 93 -6.55 -7.68 13.24
C ASP A 93 -7.51 -6.84 14.07
N ALA A 94 -6.99 -5.99 14.95
CA ALA A 94 -7.81 -5.09 15.76
C ALA A 94 -8.59 -4.09 14.90
N CYS A 95 -8.08 -3.76 13.72
CA CYS A 95 -8.76 -2.91 12.74
C CYS A 95 -9.63 -3.70 11.77
N CYS A 96 -9.84 -4.98 12.02
CA CYS A 96 -10.65 -5.88 11.19
C CYS A 96 -10.06 -6.07 9.79
N VAL A 97 -8.75 -5.99 9.66
CA VAL A 97 -8.05 -6.27 8.40
C VAL A 97 -7.66 -7.74 8.38
N GLU A 98 -8.12 -8.45 7.35
CA GLU A 98 -7.84 -9.87 7.18
C GLU A 98 -6.54 -10.04 6.40
N LEU A 99 -5.66 -10.92 6.89
CA LEU A 99 -4.40 -11.16 6.21
C LEU A 99 -4.59 -12.13 5.05
N LEU A 100 -3.91 -11.88 3.94
CA LEU A 100 -3.81 -12.85 2.84
C LEU A 100 -2.91 -14.01 3.25
N ASN A 101 -1.82 -13.69 3.95
CA ASN A 101 -0.88 -14.68 4.46
C ASN A 101 -0.05 -14.06 5.57
N GLY A 102 0.67 -14.94 6.28
CA GLY A 102 1.62 -14.54 7.31
C GLY A 102 0.97 -14.37 8.69
N PRO A 103 1.74 -13.96 9.70
CA PRO A 103 3.16 -13.66 9.59
C PRO A 103 3.99 -14.93 9.36
N MET A 104 5.02 -14.82 8.54
CA MET A 104 5.90 -15.95 8.26
C MET A 104 7.32 -15.48 7.97
N ASP A 105 8.29 -16.31 8.28
CA ASP A 105 9.69 -16.00 8.01
C ASP A 105 10.03 -16.43 6.60
N ARG A 106 10.66 -15.50 5.85
CA ARG A 106 11.10 -15.76 4.49
C ARG A 106 12.59 -16.09 4.47
N GLU A 107 13.01 -16.82 3.45
CA GLU A 107 14.40 -17.26 3.33
C GLU A 107 15.39 -16.11 3.25
N TRP A 108 14.97 -14.94 2.81
CA TRP A 108 15.86 -13.78 2.67
C TRP A 108 15.92 -12.89 3.91
N GLY A 109 15.53 -13.44 5.07
CA GLY A 109 15.81 -12.81 6.35
C GLY A 109 14.79 -11.76 6.81
N VAL A 110 13.54 -11.91 6.41
CA VAL A 110 12.47 -11.03 6.84
C VAL A 110 11.27 -11.85 7.32
N ARG A 111 10.48 -11.25 8.21
CA ARG A 111 9.17 -11.79 8.58
C ARG A 111 8.11 -10.92 7.94
N THR A 112 7.24 -11.52 7.15
CA THR A 112 6.27 -10.77 6.34
C THR A 112 4.83 -11.22 6.57
N ALA A 113 3.91 -10.30 6.28
CA ALA A 113 2.49 -10.61 6.17
C ALA A 113 1.88 -9.70 5.10
N CYS A 114 0.93 -10.21 4.35
CA CYS A 114 0.26 -9.46 3.29
C CYS A 114 -1.21 -9.28 3.59
N PHE A 115 -1.75 -8.17 3.13
CA PHE A 115 -3.17 -7.85 3.23
C PHE A 115 -3.54 -6.93 2.07
N THR A 116 -4.83 -6.65 1.91
CA THR A 116 -5.26 -5.74 0.85
C THR A 116 -5.96 -4.53 1.42
N ASP A 117 -5.90 -3.42 0.67
CA ASP A 117 -6.76 -2.28 0.94
C ASP A 117 -8.15 -2.55 0.32
N PRO A 118 -9.14 -1.65 0.51
CA PRO A 118 -10.48 -1.90 -0.02
C PRO A 118 -10.56 -2.04 -1.54
N ALA A 119 -9.60 -1.50 -2.27
CA ALA A 119 -9.56 -1.61 -3.74
C ALA A 119 -8.83 -2.86 -4.22
N GLY A 120 -8.28 -3.66 -3.30
CA GLY A 120 -7.56 -4.88 -3.64
C GLY A 120 -6.07 -4.67 -3.90
N ASN A 121 -5.54 -3.49 -3.62
CA ASN A 121 -4.10 -3.28 -3.70
C ASN A 121 -3.41 -4.04 -2.57
N VAL A 122 -2.35 -4.76 -2.90
CA VAL A 122 -1.66 -5.61 -1.92
C VAL A 122 -0.61 -4.81 -1.18
N TRP A 123 -0.66 -4.89 0.14
CA TRP A 123 0.36 -4.35 1.03
C TRP A 123 1.05 -5.48 1.76
N GLU A 124 2.35 -5.34 1.91
CA GLU A 124 3.15 -6.26 2.71
C GLU A 124 3.78 -5.47 3.84
N ILE A 125 3.67 -5.99 5.07
CA ILE A 125 4.52 -5.51 6.15
C ILE A 125 5.72 -6.45 6.25
N ALA A 126 6.89 -5.91 6.54
CA ALA A 126 8.11 -6.69 6.60
C ALA A 126 9.00 -6.22 7.75
N GLN A 127 9.44 -7.17 8.56
CA GLN A 127 10.37 -6.94 9.65
C GLN A 127 11.69 -7.60 9.29
N ARG A 128 12.78 -6.85 9.36
CA ARG A 128 14.12 -7.45 9.17
C ARG A 128 14.46 -8.26 10.39
N LEU A 129 14.83 -9.51 10.19
CA LEU A 129 15.32 -10.36 11.26
C LEU A 129 16.76 -9.96 11.56
N SER A 130 17.13 -9.95 12.83
CA SER A 130 18.45 -9.48 13.20
C SER A 130 19.52 -10.48 12.76
N ARG A 131 20.74 -9.99 12.51
CA ARG A 131 21.85 -10.85 12.13
C ARG A 131 22.18 -11.88 13.21
N ALA A 132 21.98 -11.54 14.46
CA ALA A 132 22.18 -12.48 15.56
C ALA A 132 21.20 -13.66 15.46
N GLU A 133 20.00 -13.40 14.97
CA GLU A 133 19.01 -14.45 14.77
C GLU A 133 19.33 -15.28 13.52
N GLU A 134 19.98 -14.67 12.55
CA GLU A 134 20.37 -15.35 11.31
C GLU A 134 21.52 -16.33 11.54
N SER A 135 22.34 -16.06 12.50
CA SER A 135 23.48 -16.93 12.81
C SER A 135 23.15 -17.95 13.86
#